data_1b9b5f90c15524206aebb8fda2cb5300
#
_entry.id   1b9b5f90c15524206aebb8fda2cb5300
#
_cell.length_a   1.000
_cell.length_b   1.000
_cell.length_c   1.000
_cell.angle_alpha   90.00
_cell.angle_beta   90.00
_cell.angle_gamma   90.00
#
_symmetry.space_group_name_H-M   'P 1'
#
loop_
_entity.id
_entity.type
_entity.pdbx_description
1 polymer ?
#
loop_
_entity_poly.entity_id
_entity_poly.type
_entity_poly.pdbx_seq_one_letter_code
_entity_poly.pdbx_strand_id
1 'polypeptide(L)'
;YEAGIEVTSLPGPAACITALTLSGLPTRRFAFEAFLPMDKKERKEVLEELVNETRTIILYEAPHKLVRTLRDLRETLGNRRMTLCRELTKKHETAFHSTIDDLIAHYEKEKPLGECVLVIEGKSRQELKEEAVASWEEISIEEHMEIYEKQGMSRKDAMKQVAKDRGVSKRDIYSYLMK
;
A
#
# COMPACT_ATOMS: atom_id res chain seq x y z
N TYR A 1 -28.96 -12.50 9.61
CA TYR A 1 -29.82 -11.49 8.98
C TYR A 1 -30.77 -12.12 7.95
N GLU A 2 -30.24 -12.86 6.97
CA GLU A 2 -31.04 -13.55 5.95
C GLU A 2 -32.03 -14.58 6.53
N ALA A 3 -31.65 -15.22 7.64
CA ALA A 3 -32.52 -16.13 8.36
C ALA A 3 -33.54 -15.43 9.29
N GLY A 4 -33.60 -14.10 9.31
CA GLY A 4 -34.48 -13.32 10.16
C GLY A 4 -34.14 -13.38 11.65
N ILE A 5 -32.92 -13.77 12.00
CA ILE A 5 -32.46 -13.82 13.39
C ILE A 5 -32.02 -12.41 13.82
N GLU A 6 -32.52 -11.95 14.97
CA GLU A 6 -32.10 -10.67 15.55
C GLU A 6 -30.64 -10.77 16.03
N VAL A 7 -29.82 -9.83 15.57
CA VAL A 7 -28.39 -9.77 15.92
C VAL A 7 -28.08 -8.43 16.56
N THR A 8 -27.36 -8.47 17.69
CA THR A 8 -26.82 -7.29 18.35
C THR A 8 -25.30 -7.41 18.50
N SER A 9 -24.62 -6.28 18.69
CA SER A 9 -23.18 -6.24 18.91
C SER A 9 -22.87 -5.45 20.18
N LEU A 10 -21.88 -5.92 20.91
CA LEU A 10 -21.34 -5.22 22.07
C LEU A 10 -19.95 -4.65 21.72
N PRO A 11 -19.65 -3.38 22.11
CA PRO A 11 -18.32 -2.83 21.93
C PRO A 11 -17.30 -3.61 22.78
N GLY A 12 -16.12 -3.85 22.22
CA GLY A 12 -15.07 -4.59 22.86
C GLY A 12 -13.68 -4.23 22.36
N PRO A 13 -12.61 -4.79 22.96
CA PRO A 13 -11.25 -4.55 22.56
C PRO A 13 -10.99 -5.11 21.14
N ALA A 14 -10.26 -4.32 20.33
CA ALA A 14 -9.87 -4.70 18.99
C ALA A 14 -8.38 -4.44 18.80
N ALA A 15 -7.58 -5.49 18.61
CA ALA A 15 -6.12 -5.39 18.50
C ALA A 15 -5.70 -4.51 17.30
N CYS A 16 -6.43 -4.55 16.18
CA CYS A 16 -6.15 -3.70 15.02
C CYS A 16 -6.27 -2.20 15.35
N ILE A 17 -7.28 -1.80 16.12
CA ILE A 17 -7.46 -0.39 16.50
C ILE A 17 -6.40 0.01 17.54
N THR A 18 -6.10 -0.84 18.51
CA THR A 18 -5.05 -0.59 19.50
C THR A 18 -3.68 -0.42 18.81
N ALA A 19 -3.32 -1.31 17.89
CA ALA A 19 -2.08 -1.20 17.12
C ALA A 19 -2.06 0.07 16.26
N LEU A 20 -3.16 0.39 15.59
CA LEU A 20 -3.27 1.59 14.76
C LEU A 20 -3.02 2.86 15.57
N THR A 21 -3.59 2.97 16.77
CA THR A 21 -3.40 4.14 17.64
C THR A 21 -1.97 4.24 18.19
N LEU A 22 -1.29 3.12 18.37
CA LEU A 22 0.12 3.09 18.80
C LEU A 22 1.10 3.31 17.65
N SER A 23 0.68 3.13 16.40
CA SER A 23 1.57 3.08 15.25
C SER A 23 2.24 4.42 14.89
N GLY A 24 1.63 5.55 15.25
CA GLY A 24 2.06 6.86 14.76
C GLY A 24 1.82 7.10 13.27
N LEU A 25 1.17 6.17 12.57
CA LEU A 25 0.80 6.27 11.15
C LEU A 25 -0.59 6.92 11.00
N PRO A 26 -0.96 7.41 9.80
CA PRO A 26 -2.26 8.03 9.58
C PRO A 26 -3.44 7.13 9.96
N THR A 27 -4.32 7.61 10.82
CA THR A 27 -5.44 6.82 11.37
C THR A 27 -6.80 7.10 10.73
N ARG A 28 -6.90 8.17 9.93
CA ARG A 28 -8.19 8.59 9.35
C ARG A 28 -8.83 7.53 8.45
N ARG A 29 -8.00 6.83 7.67
CA ARG A 29 -8.40 5.78 6.74
C ARG A 29 -7.39 4.65 6.84
N PHE A 30 -7.87 3.44 7.01
CA PHE A 30 -7.03 2.25 7.03
C PHE A 30 -7.72 1.09 6.31
N ALA A 31 -6.93 0.12 5.89
CA ALA A 31 -7.37 -1.16 5.36
C ALA A 31 -6.97 -2.25 6.37
N PHE A 32 -7.93 -3.05 6.79
CA PHE A 32 -7.70 -4.19 7.67
C PHE A 32 -7.82 -5.48 6.87
N GLU A 33 -6.68 -6.13 6.64
CA GLU A 33 -6.56 -7.35 5.83
C GLU A 33 -6.51 -8.63 6.66
N ALA A 34 -6.56 -8.51 7.99
CA ALA A 34 -6.43 -9.62 8.92
C ALA A 34 -5.16 -10.47 8.65
N PHE A 35 -5.28 -11.78 8.47
CA PHE A 35 -4.17 -12.66 8.10
C PHE A 35 -4.09 -12.83 6.60
N LEU A 36 -2.89 -12.69 6.03
CA LEU A 36 -2.68 -13.01 4.63
C LEU A 36 -2.98 -14.49 4.35
N PRO A 37 -3.55 -14.81 3.16
CA PRO A 37 -3.89 -16.18 2.78
C PRO A 37 -2.69 -17.14 2.91
N MET A 38 -3.00 -18.41 3.19
CA MET A 38 -2.02 -19.49 3.26
C MET A 38 -1.68 -20.02 1.86
N ASP A 39 -2.65 -20.03 0.96
CA ASP A 39 -2.46 -20.38 -0.43
C ASP A 39 -1.54 -19.38 -1.12
N LYS A 40 -0.59 -19.85 -1.91
CA LYS A 40 0.41 -18.99 -2.54
C LYS A 40 -0.19 -18.04 -3.58
N LYS A 41 -1.18 -18.52 -4.32
CA LYS A 41 -1.79 -17.74 -5.39
C LYS A 41 -2.66 -16.63 -4.81
N GLU A 42 -3.56 -16.97 -3.90
CA GLU A 42 -4.41 -16.00 -3.21
C GLU A 42 -3.58 -14.95 -2.44
N ARG A 43 -2.51 -15.41 -1.77
CA ARG A 43 -1.59 -14.52 -1.06
C ARG A 43 -0.92 -13.51 -1.98
N LYS A 44 -0.49 -13.96 -3.17
CA LYS A 44 0.11 -13.09 -4.17
C LYS A 44 -0.89 -12.07 -4.69
N GLU A 45 -2.12 -12.51 -4.99
CA GLU A 45 -3.21 -11.62 -5.44
C GLU A 45 -3.49 -10.53 -4.41
N VAL A 46 -3.65 -10.88 -3.12
CA VAL A 46 -3.86 -9.89 -2.05
C VAL A 46 -2.67 -8.92 -1.92
N LEU A 47 -1.43 -9.42 -2.00
CA LEU A 47 -0.25 -8.56 -1.92
C LEU A 47 -0.18 -7.59 -3.12
N GLU A 48 -0.52 -8.04 -4.32
CA GLU A 48 -0.56 -7.21 -5.53
C GLU A 48 -1.62 -6.09 -5.41
N GLU A 49 -2.79 -6.38 -4.83
CA GLU A 49 -3.81 -5.37 -4.55
C GLU A 49 -3.31 -4.27 -3.60
N LEU A 50 -2.43 -4.63 -2.66
CA LEU A 50 -1.87 -3.69 -1.69
C LEU A 50 -0.75 -2.80 -2.24
N VAL A 51 -0.19 -3.08 -3.42
CA VAL A 51 0.93 -2.29 -4.01
C VAL A 51 0.60 -0.80 -4.06
N ASN A 52 -0.60 -0.45 -4.50
CA ASN A 52 -1.05 0.92 -4.66
C ASN A 52 -1.99 1.40 -3.54
N GLU A 53 -2.09 0.66 -2.43
CA GLU A 53 -2.91 1.05 -1.30
C GLU A 53 -2.32 2.30 -0.62
N THR A 54 -3.16 3.35 -0.53
CA THR A 54 -2.77 4.65 0.06
C THR A 54 -3.20 4.81 1.51
N ARG A 55 -4.03 3.91 2.00
CA ARG A 55 -4.45 3.88 3.40
C ARG A 55 -3.40 3.16 4.24
N THR A 56 -3.38 3.41 5.53
CA THR A 56 -2.62 2.58 6.46
C THR A 56 -3.13 1.15 6.42
N ILE A 57 -2.24 0.18 6.23
CA ILE A 57 -2.57 -1.25 6.11
C ILE A 57 -2.34 -1.91 7.46
N ILE A 58 -3.27 -2.76 7.89
CA ILE A 58 -3.16 -3.50 9.15
C ILE A 58 -3.29 -4.98 8.86
N LEU A 59 -2.27 -5.75 9.26
CA LEU A 59 -2.23 -7.20 9.15
C LEU A 59 -2.07 -7.83 10.53
N TYR A 60 -2.63 -9.01 10.70
CA TYR A 60 -2.28 -9.93 11.78
C TYR A 60 -1.26 -10.96 11.29
N GLU A 61 -0.33 -11.35 12.14
CA GLU A 61 0.60 -12.40 11.78
C GLU A 61 1.01 -13.25 13.00
N ALA A 62 1.20 -14.52 12.73
CA ALA A 62 1.76 -15.45 13.71
C ALA A 62 3.28 -15.30 13.79
N PRO A 63 3.90 -15.40 14.97
CA PRO A 63 5.33 -15.16 15.15
C PRO A 63 6.19 -16.04 14.25
N HIS A 64 5.84 -17.31 14.07
CA HIS A 64 6.62 -18.25 13.24
C HIS A 64 6.56 -17.95 11.73
N LYS A 65 5.65 -17.09 11.27
CA LYS A 65 5.52 -16.66 9.87
C LYS A 65 6.05 -15.24 9.63
N LEU A 66 6.32 -14.50 10.69
CA LEU A 66 6.61 -13.06 10.63
C LEU A 66 7.72 -12.72 9.62
N VAL A 67 8.88 -13.37 9.71
CA VAL A 67 10.04 -13.08 8.82
C VAL A 67 9.68 -13.32 7.36
N ARG A 68 8.99 -14.42 7.07
CA ARG A 68 8.51 -14.69 5.70
C ARG A 68 7.57 -13.59 5.22
N THR A 69 6.62 -13.23 6.03
CA THR A 69 5.63 -12.18 5.69
C THR A 69 6.29 -10.82 5.49
N LEU A 70 7.27 -10.45 6.32
CA LEU A 70 8.04 -9.23 6.13
C LEU A 70 8.79 -9.23 4.79
N ARG A 71 9.38 -10.35 4.37
CA ARG A 71 10.04 -10.48 3.07
C ARG A 71 9.07 -10.37 1.90
N ASP A 72 7.92 -11.04 1.98
CA ASP A 72 6.86 -10.93 0.96
C ASP A 72 6.37 -9.47 0.83
N LEU A 73 6.16 -8.80 1.96
CA LEU A 73 5.79 -7.37 1.99
C LEU A 73 6.88 -6.47 1.41
N ARG A 74 8.15 -6.75 1.74
CA ARG A 74 9.29 -5.99 1.22
C ARG A 74 9.42 -6.10 -0.30
N GLU A 75 9.26 -7.31 -0.82
CA GLU A 75 9.30 -7.59 -2.26
C GLU A 75 8.18 -6.87 -3.01
N THR A 76 6.98 -6.87 -2.44
CA THR A 76 5.78 -6.36 -3.12
C THR A 76 5.56 -4.86 -2.91
N LEU A 77 5.69 -4.39 -1.67
CA LEU A 77 5.36 -3.00 -1.29
C LEU A 77 6.57 -2.06 -1.28
N GLY A 78 7.79 -2.61 -1.33
CA GLY A 78 9.01 -1.85 -1.09
C GLY A 78 9.31 -1.64 0.40
N ASN A 79 10.31 -0.81 0.72
CA ASN A 79 10.71 -0.54 2.11
C ASN A 79 9.86 0.58 2.72
N ARG A 80 8.67 0.24 3.18
CA ARG A 80 7.75 1.20 3.83
C ARG A 80 8.03 1.31 5.32
N ARG A 81 7.67 2.45 5.90
CA ARG A 81 7.59 2.58 7.35
C ARG A 81 6.51 1.65 7.88
N MET A 82 6.77 1.02 9.00
CA MET A 82 5.80 0.19 9.68
C MET A 82 6.01 0.18 11.18
N THR A 83 4.96 -0.15 11.89
CA THR A 83 5.02 -0.45 13.32
C THR A 83 4.61 -1.90 13.54
N LEU A 84 5.48 -2.66 14.18
CA LEU A 84 5.17 -3.99 14.66
C LEU A 84 4.74 -3.94 16.11
N CYS A 85 3.47 -4.20 16.39
CA CYS A 85 2.94 -4.35 17.76
C CYS A 85 2.92 -5.83 18.13
N ARG A 86 3.38 -6.14 19.34
CA ARG A 86 3.39 -7.50 19.87
C ARG A 86 2.79 -7.53 21.25
N GLU A 87 2.11 -8.65 21.56
CA GLU A 87 1.57 -8.94 22.89
C GLU A 87 0.74 -7.78 23.47
N LEU A 88 -0.03 -7.10 22.61
CA LEU A 88 -0.87 -5.96 23.01
C LEU A 88 -1.71 -6.29 24.24
N THR A 89 -1.76 -5.35 25.19
CA THR A 89 -2.45 -5.45 26.48
C THR A 89 -1.92 -6.52 27.44
N LYS A 90 -0.80 -7.18 27.09
CA LYS A 90 -0.14 -8.18 27.92
C LYS A 90 1.13 -7.63 28.57
N LYS A 91 1.71 -8.38 29.52
CA LYS A 91 2.92 -7.98 30.26
C LYS A 91 4.13 -7.61 29.39
N HIS A 92 4.24 -8.22 28.22
CA HIS A 92 5.37 -8.04 27.30
C HIS A 92 4.98 -7.27 26.03
N GLU A 93 4.01 -6.36 26.17
CA GLU A 93 3.62 -5.47 25.08
C GLU A 93 4.81 -4.68 24.54
N THR A 94 4.97 -4.68 23.24
CA THR A 94 5.99 -3.89 22.52
C THR A 94 5.42 -3.30 21.26
N ALA A 95 5.87 -2.10 20.90
CA ALA A 95 5.60 -1.46 19.62
C ALA A 95 6.93 -0.97 19.01
N PHE A 96 7.34 -1.59 17.90
CA PHE A 96 8.55 -1.23 17.16
C PHE A 96 8.20 -0.36 15.98
N HIS A 97 8.53 0.92 16.06
CA HIS A 97 8.42 1.88 14.97
C HIS A 97 9.68 1.82 14.13
N SER A 98 9.59 1.35 12.89
CA SER A 98 10.75 1.09 12.04
C SER A 98 10.39 1.06 10.55
N THR A 99 11.24 0.44 9.75
CA THR A 99 10.98 0.09 8.36
C THR A 99 10.87 -1.43 8.21
N ILE A 100 10.37 -1.89 7.07
CA ILE A 100 10.29 -3.34 6.79
C ILE A 100 11.70 -3.95 6.79
N ASP A 101 12.70 -3.27 6.19
CA ASP A 101 14.08 -3.77 6.12
C ASP A 101 14.71 -3.93 7.51
N ASP A 102 14.52 -2.94 8.38
CA ASP A 102 15.07 -2.99 9.74
C ASP A 102 14.42 -4.12 10.57
N LEU A 103 13.12 -4.34 10.39
CA LEU A 103 12.41 -5.43 11.08
C LEU A 103 12.84 -6.81 10.56
N ILE A 104 13.11 -6.95 9.26
CA ILE A 104 13.72 -8.17 8.71
C ILE A 104 15.08 -8.41 9.36
N ALA A 105 15.96 -7.40 9.36
CA ALA A 105 17.31 -7.50 9.94
C ALA A 105 17.29 -7.83 11.45
N HIS A 106 16.30 -7.32 12.18
CA HIS A 106 16.11 -7.62 13.59
C HIS A 106 15.67 -9.07 13.81
N TYR A 107 14.61 -9.52 13.13
CA TYR A 107 14.02 -10.84 13.34
C TYR A 107 14.73 -12.00 12.60
N GLU A 108 15.71 -11.72 11.78
CA GLU A 108 16.66 -12.73 11.32
C GLU A 108 17.65 -13.16 12.42
N LYS A 109 17.87 -12.30 13.42
CA LYS A 109 18.77 -12.54 14.55
C LYS A 109 18.03 -12.97 15.80
N GLU A 110 16.79 -12.48 15.97
CA GLU A 110 15.98 -12.72 17.15
C GLU A 110 14.72 -13.51 16.78
N LYS A 111 14.38 -14.51 17.57
CA LYS A 111 13.14 -15.27 17.34
C LYS A 111 11.91 -14.45 17.66
N PRO A 112 10.97 -14.25 16.72
CA PRO A 112 9.72 -13.58 17.01
C PRO A 112 8.91 -14.39 18.03
N LEU A 113 8.33 -13.72 19.02
CA LEU A 113 7.48 -14.33 20.05
C LEU A 113 6.19 -13.52 20.20
N GLY A 114 5.11 -14.22 20.53
CA GLY A 114 3.81 -13.61 20.79
C GLY A 114 3.04 -13.24 19.51
N GLU A 115 1.81 -12.81 19.69
CA GLU A 115 0.93 -12.37 18.59
C GLU A 115 1.39 -11.04 18.03
N CYS A 116 1.41 -10.92 16.71
CA CYS A 116 1.90 -9.74 16.00
C CYS A 116 0.78 -9.03 15.26
N VAL A 117 0.79 -7.69 15.34
CA VAL A 117 -0.01 -6.80 14.49
C VAL A 117 0.96 -5.90 13.74
N LEU A 118 0.88 -5.96 12.43
CA LEU A 118 1.69 -5.18 11.50
C LEU A 118 0.87 -3.97 11.05
N VAL A 119 1.34 -2.77 11.31
CA VAL A 119 0.72 -1.53 10.83
C VAL A 119 1.69 -0.89 9.85
N ILE A 120 1.31 -0.80 8.58
CA ILE A 120 2.19 -0.45 7.47
C ILE A 120 1.70 0.85 6.84
N GLU A 121 2.63 1.75 6.53
CA GLU A 121 2.32 2.99 5.83
C GLU A 121 1.81 2.69 4.41
N GLY A 122 0.72 3.32 4.02
CA GLY A 122 0.22 3.27 2.65
C GLY A 122 1.14 4.02 1.69
N LYS A 123 1.04 3.73 0.40
CA LYS A 123 1.77 4.46 -0.64
C LYS A 123 1.33 5.93 -0.67
N SER A 124 2.28 6.85 -0.76
CA SER A 124 1.93 8.25 -0.82
C SER A 124 1.27 8.60 -2.16
N ARG A 125 0.38 9.59 -2.14
CA ARG A 125 -0.22 10.10 -3.39
C ARG A 125 0.82 10.75 -4.31
N GLN A 126 1.92 11.20 -3.75
CA GLN A 126 3.01 11.78 -4.51
C GLN A 126 3.77 10.69 -5.26
N GLU A 127 4.13 9.59 -4.61
CA GLU A 127 4.76 8.42 -5.25
C GLU A 127 3.89 7.87 -6.38
N LEU A 128 2.58 7.72 -6.16
CA LEU A 128 1.65 7.28 -7.22
C LEU A 128 1.64 8.21 -8.43
N LYS A 129 1.74 9.53 -8.20
CA LYS A 129 1.81 10.49 -9.31
C LYS A 129 3.15 10.40 -10.04
N GLU A 130 4.24 10.29 -9.31
CA GLU A 130 5.59 10.17 -9.89
C GLU A 130 5.72 8.90 -10.72
N GLU A 131 5.22 7.77 -10.23
CA GLU A 131 5.19 6.51 -10.99
C GLU A 131 4.29 6.62 -12.24
N ALA A 132 3.13 7.24 -12.10
CA ALA A 132 2.24 7.47 -13.23
C ALA A 132 2.90 8.36 -14.30
N VAL A 133 3.66 9.39 -13.89
CA VAL A 133 4.44 10.23 -14.82
C VAL A 133 5.57 9.42 -15.45
N ALA A 134 6.34 8.70 -14.65
CA ALA A 134 7.47 7.89 -15.10
C ALA A 134 7.06 6.81 -16.12
N SER A 135 5.88 6.21 -15.96
CA SER A 135 5.36 5.20 -16.90
C SER A 135 5.18 5.74 -18.34
N TRP A 136 5.08 7.06 -18.51
CA TRP A 136 4.97 7.72 -19.81
C TRP A 136 6.30 8.22 -20.36
N GLU A 137 7.41 8.12 -19.62
CA GLU A 137 8.73 8.57 -20.08
C GLU A 137 9.34 7.64 -21.14
N GLU A 138 8.93 6.36 -21.15
CA GLU A 138 9.43 5.34 -22.07
C GLU A 138 8.96 5.53 -23.53
N ILE A 139 7.89 6.30 -23.77
CA ILE A 139 7.36 6.57 -25.10
C ILE A 139 7.50 8.06 -25.46
N SER A 140 7.59 8.34 -26.74
CA SER A 140 7.65 9.73 -27.25
C SER A 140 6.35 10.50 -26.97
N ILE A 141 6.39 11.82 -27.05
CA ILE A 141 5.19 12.65 -26.93
C ILE A 141 4.23 12.38 -28.09
N GLU A 142 4.78 12.14 -29.28
CA GLU A 142 4.01 11.82 -30.48
C GLU A 142 3.25 10.51 -30.32
N GLU A 143 3.91 9.45 -29.88
CA GLU A 143 3.27 8.15 -29.61
C GLU A 143 2.19 8.27 -28.53
N HIS A 144 2.46 9.03 -27.48
CA HIS A 144 1.49 9.28 -26.42
C HIS A 144 0.26 10.05 -26.95
N MET A 145 0.47 11.04 -27.84
CA MET A 145 -0.62 11.75 -28.53
C MET A 145 -1.47 10.79 -29.37
N GLU A 146 -0.81 9.92 -30.17
CA GLU A 146 -1.51 8.95 -31.02
C GLU A 146 -2.41 8.00 -30.23
N ILE A 147 -2.02 7.59 -29.03
CA ILE A 147 -2.84 6.72 -28.17
C ILE A 147 -4.21 7.36 -27.94
N TYR A 148 -4.25 8.63 -27.58
CA TYR A 148 -5.50 9.35 -27.32
C TYR A 148 -6.27 9.72 -28.59
N GLU A 149 -5.57 10.07 -29.66
CA GLU A 149 -6.20 10.34 -30.95
C GLU A 149 -6.88 9.07 -31.52
N LYS A 150 -6.24 7.90 -31.39
CA LYS A 150 -6.83 6.59 -31.76
C LYS A 150 -8.06 6.22 -30.91
N GLN A 151 -8.17 6.76 -29.68
CA GLN A 151 -9.35 6.63 -28.83
C GLN A 151 -10.47 7.62 -29.18
N GLY A 152 -10.29 8.44 -30.23
CA GLY A 152 -11.28 9.40 -30.72
C GLY A 152 -11.22 10.79 -30.06
N MET A 153 -10.16 11.09 -29.29
CA MET A 153 -9.98 12.44 -28.75
C MET A 153 -9.55 13.43 -29.83
N SER A 154 -10.03 14.67 -29.72
CA SER A 154 -9.48 15.75 -30.55
C SER A 154 -8.00 15.98 -30.21
N ARG A 155 -7.20 16.41 -31.20
CA ARG A 155 -5.78 16.74 -30.97
C ARG A 155 -5.57 17.74 -29.83
N LYS A 156 -6.52 18.68 -29.65
CA LYS A 156 -6.50 19.68 -28.57
C LYS A 156 -6.71 19.02 -27.20
N ASP A 157 -7.58 18.02 -27.11
CA ASP A 157 -7.89 17.32 -25.85
C ASP A 157 -6.80 16.28 -25.56
N ALA A 158 -6.29 15.58 -26.57
CA ALA A 158 -5.15 14.70 -26.45
C ALA A 158 -3.91 15.44 -25.88
N MET A 159 -3.56 16.63 -26.42
CA MET A 159 -2.49 17.46 -25.84
C MET A 159 -2.72 17.82 -24.37
N LYS A 160 -3.97 18.09 -23.97
CA LYS A 160 -4.31 18.41 -22.59
C LYS A 160 -4.14 17.19 -21.67
N GLN A 161 -4.52 16.02 -22.18
CA GLN A 161 -4.40 14.77 -21.42
C GLN A 161 -2.93 14.36 -21.29
N VAL A 162 -2.16 14.37 -22.39
CA VAL A 162 -0.71 14.09 -22.40
C VAL A 162 0.05 15.02 -21.45
N ALA A 163 -0.29 16.32 -21.44
CA ALA A 163 0.31 17.27 -20.51
C ALA A 163 0.02 16.90 -19.04
N LYS A 164 -1.22 16.52 -18.75
CA LYS A 164 -1.63 16.07 -17.41
C LYS A 164 -0.90 14.81 -16.98
N ASP A 165 -0.82 13.80 -17.85
CA ASP A 165 -0.21 12.51 -17.56
C ASP A 165 1.30 12.61 -17.34
N ARG A 166 1.97 13.49 -18.10
CA ARG A 166 3.40 13.77 -17.95
C ARG A 166 3.73 14.84 -16.91
N GLY A 167 2.74 15.40 -16.22
CA GLY A 167 2.96 16.43 -15.20
C GLY A 167 3.55 17.74 -15.73
N VAL A 168 3.39 18.04 -17.02
CA VAL A 168 3.92 19.24 -17.67
C VAL A 168 2.81 20.17 -18.14
N SER A 169 3.17 21.39 -18.58
CA SER A 169 2.16 22.30 -19.11
C SER A 169 1.76 21.93 -20.55
N LYS A 170 0.52 22.27 -20.92
CA LYS A 170 0.08 22.11 -22.32
C LYS A 170 0.97 22.88 -23.31
N ARG A 171 1.54 24.01 -22.87
CA ARG A 171 2.46 24.82 -23.67
C ARG A 171 3.74 24.08 -23.98
N ASP A 172 4.25 23.28 -23.05
CA ASP A 172 5.45 22.48 -23.24
C ASP A 172 5.23 21.40 -24.30
N ILE A 173 4.08 20.70 -24.23
CA ILE A 173 3.68 19.72 -25.26
C ILE A 173 3.55 20.39 -26.64
N TYR A 174 2.88 21.54 -26.70
CA TYR A 174 2.74 22.29 -27.95
C TYR A 174 4.11 22.70 -28.52
N SER A 175 4.99 23.25 -27.69
CA SER A 175 6.33 23.66 -28.09
C SER A 175 7.19 22.49 -28.57
N TYR A 176 7.00 21.30 -28.04
CA TYR A 176 7.68 20.08 -28.49
C TYR A 176 7.19 19.64 -29.88
N LEU A 177 5.88 19.61 -30.10
CA LEU A 177 5.27 19.16 -31.35
C LEU A 177 5.42 20.14 -32.53
N MET A 178 5.89 21.37 -32.28
CA MET A 178 6.11 22.41 -33.28
C MET A 178 7.58 22.58 -33.63
N LYS A 179 8.47 21.75 -33.07
CA LYS A 179 9.89 21.68 -33.50
C LYS A 179 10.06 20.71 -34.64
#